data_dcec4c0f95c66b4d391e36f3274c5d29
#
_entry.id   dcec4c0f95c66b4d391e36f3274c5d29
#
_cell.length_a   1.000
_cell.length_b   1.000
_cell.length_c   1.000
_cell.angle_alpha   90.00
_cell.angle_beta   90.00
_cell.angle_gamma   90.00
#
_symmetry.space_group_name_H-M   'P 1'
#
loop_
_entity.id
_entity.type
_entity.pdbx_description
1 polymer ?
#
loop_
_entity_poly.entity_id
_entity_poly.type
_entity_poly.pdbx_seq_one_letter_code
_entity_poly.pdbx_strand_id
1 'polypeptide(L)'
;MSSKENPPKKKGYDKGMVKRFKMRLDLIFDYNGLVNQGATCYLNSVLQVLFMTKDFREAVESHCGQDQKTADFHLKSLFEALKTSETHTKDILSILGIGNVYEQRDAAEYFENILSMVNPYVSKIFKGHLRHTMRCSEGHVTSVETGPFWTLPLSIENQSDSNKTYSVRDGFEEFFKSSTVSEMYCDQCNEKTRSTITCKMEHHPEILTLLLKRFEFDYHSMSYTKNDCCVEVPHTLRTKNCDYELYAMVDHVGSLRGGHYTARIKSYDDHNWYVFDDSYVRQPNPQSISHMNNERSQSVYLLMYKKSRAPDQPGEEEIKKGGGIKVYGRGMEGNRRRIEENKRGMEGNRRRIEENKRGMEYN
;
A
#
# COMPACT_ATOMS: atom_id res chain seq x y z
N MET A 1 -85.06 10.18 -6.28
CA MET A 1 -84.14 10.43 -5.20
C MET A 1 -82.77 9.90 -5.60
N SER A 2 -81.90 10.78 -6.01
CA SER A 2 -80.60 10.43 -6.59
C SER A 2 -79.53 10.79 -5.54
N SER A 3 -78.87 9.77 -4.99
CA SER A 3 -77.76 9.92 -4.01
C SER A 3 -76.47 10.21 -4.77
N LYS A 4 -75.89 11.39 -4.62
CA LYS A 4 -74.58 11.75 -5.16
C LYS A 4 -73.51 11.22 -4.17
N GLU A 5 -72.71 10.25 -4.61
CA GLU A 5 -71.49 9.81 -3.92
C GLU A 5 -70.37 10.82 -4.22
N ASN A 6 -69.70 11.26 -3.10
CA ASN A 6 -68.52 12.12 -3.19
C ASN A 6 -67.26 11.29 -3.52
N PRO A 7 -66.34 11.78 -4.36
CA PRO A 7 -65.08 11.07 -4.66
C PRO A 7 -64.13 11.08 -3.46
N PRO A 8 -63.29 10.04 -3.29
CA PRO A 8 -62.36 9.91 -2.17
C PRO A 8 -61.26 11.00 -2.18
N LYS A 9 -61.02 11.59 -1.05
CA LYS A 9 -59.95 12.58 -0.84
C LYS A 9 -58.59 11.93 -1.06
N LYS A 10 -57.79 12.42 -2.01
CA LYS A 10 -56.39 12.06 -2.24
C LYS A 10 -55.59 12.36 -0.96
N LYS A 11 -55.04 11.32 -0.31
CA LYS A 11 -54.07 11.50 0.80
C LYS A 11 -52.85 12.24 0.27
N GLY A 12 -52.62 13.45 0.75
CA GLY A 12 -51.43 14.21 0.43
C GLY A 12 -50.20 13.51 1.03
N TYR A 13 -49.25 13.18 0.17
CA TYR A 13 -47.95 12.70 0.63
C TYR A 13 -47.25 13.79 1.41
N ASP A 14 -46.82 13.46 2.63
CA ASP A 14 -46.10 14.36 3.51
C ASP A 14 -44.79 14.82 2.83
N LYS A 15 -44.74 16.11 2.48
CA LYS A 15 -43.56 16.74 1.88
C LYS A 15 -42.29 16.63 2.74
N GLY A 16 -42.46 16.45 4.06
CA GLY A 16 -41.37 16.21 4.99
C GLY A 16 -40.75 14.82 4.85
N MET A 17 -41.56 13.81 4.53
CA MET A 17 -41.09 12.44 4.30
C MET A 17 -40.34 12.33 2.97
N VAL A 18 -40.79 12.98 1.91
CA VAL A 18 -40.11 13.04 0.61
C VAL A 18 -38.76 13.78 0.74
N LYS A 19 -38.69 14.86 1.54
CA LYS A 19 -37.44 15.58 1.77
C LYS A 19 -36.44 14.78 2.60
N ARG A 20 -36.90 13.99 3.58
CA ARG A 20 -36.06 13.06 4.34
C ARG A 20 -35.58 11.89 3.51
N PHE A 21 -36.41 11.37 2.60
CA PHE A 21 -36.01 10.30 1.66
C PHE A 21 -35.02 10.83 0.63
N LYS A 22 -35.17 12.05 0.13
CA LYS A 22 -34.24 12.68 -0.81
C LYS A 22 -32.90 12.99 -0.15
N MET A 23 -32.89 13.52 1.10
CA MET A 23 -31.67 13.71 1.89
C MET A 23 -30.95 12.39 2.24
N ARG A 24 -31.65 11.25 2.30
CA ARG A 24 -31.04 9.93 2.55
C ARG A 24 -30.50 9.29 1.28
N LEU A 25 -31.05 9.64 0.11
CA LEU A 25 -30.53 9.25 -1.20
C LEU A 25 -29.31 10.08 -1.62
N ASP A 26 -29.21 11.34 -1.17
CA ASP A 26 -28.06 12.22 -1.45
C ASP A 26 -26.80 11.86 -0.60
N LEU A 27 -26.87 10.84 0.27
CA LEU A 27 -25.77 10.32 1.09
C LEU A 27 -25.31 8.91 0.66
N ILE A 28 -25.81 8.37 -0.45
CA ILE A 28 -25.23 7.17 -1.04
C ILE A 28 -24.03 7.65 -1.84
N PHE A 29 -22.83 7.49 -1.28
CA PHE A 29 -21.59 7.66 -2.04
C PHE A 29 -21.53 6.54 -3.09
N ASP A 30 -21.93 6.86 -4.33
CA ASP A 30 -21.77 5.97 -5.45
C ASP A 30 -20.35 6.12 -5.98
N TYR A 31 -19.46 5.22 -5.57
CA TYR A 31 -18.11 5.14 -6.12
C TYR A 31 -18.17 4.47 -7.50
N ASN A 32 -17.35 4.98 -8.41
CA ASN A 32 -17.27 4.47 -9.77
C ASN A 32 -16.12 3.46 -9.92
N GLY A 33 -16.31 2.46 -10.77
CA GLY A 33 -15.35 1.43 -11.09
C GLY A 33 -14.41 1.78 -12.24
N LEU A 34 -13.48 0.87 -12.50
CA LEU A 34 -12.52 0.93 -13.60
C LEU A 34 -12.77 -0.22 -14.57
N VAL A 35 -12.93 0.08 -15.85
CA VAL A 35 -13.17 -0.96 -16.87
C VAL A 35 -11.97 -1.88 -17.00
N ASN A 36 -12.20 -3.19 -16.92
CA ASN A 36 -11.16 -4.18 -17.22
C ASN A 36 -10.97 -4.27 -18.75
N GLN A 37 -9.74 -4.02 -19.20
CA GLN A 37 -9.39 -3.96 -20.62
C GLN A 37 -8.78 -5.27 -21.14
N GLY A 38 -8.94 -6.36 -20.39
CA GLY A 38 -8.40 -7.69 -20.69
C GLY A 38 -8.05 -8.43 -19.41
N ALA A 39 -6.82 -8.28 -18.90
CA ALA A 39 -6.36 -8.82 -17.62
C ALA A 39 -5.80 -7.71 -16.72
N THR A 40 -6.46 -6.52 -16.67
CA THR A 40 -5.97 -5.33 -15.98
C THR A 40 -6.50 -5.17 -14.55
N CYS A 41 -7.14 -6.18 -13.99
CA CYS A 41 -7.69 -6.16 -12.63
C CYS A 41 -6.63 -5.85 -11.56
N TYR A 42 -5.37 -6.30 -11.74
CA TYR A 42 -4.25 -5.97 -10.85
C TYR A 42 -4.01 -4.45 -10.77
N LEU A 43 -4.07 -3.76 -11.90
CA LEU A 43 -3.90 -2.31 -11.99
C LEU A 43 -5.14 -1.57 -11.47
N ASN A 44 -6.34 -2.03 -11.84
CA ASN A 44 -7.59 -1.45 -11.39
C ASN A 44 -7.71 -1.45 -9.87
N SER A 45 -7.38 -2.58 -9.21
CA SER A 45 -7.43 -2.68 -7.75
C SER A 45 -6.46 -1.71 -7.06
N VAL A 46 -5.24 -1.57 -7.57
CA VAL A 46 -4.24 -0.62 -7.06
C VAL A 46 -4.68 0.83 -7.26
N LEU A 47 -5.17 1.17 -8.45
CA LEU A 47 -5.62 2.54 -8.77
C LEU A 47 -6.81 2.95 -7.91
N GLN A 48 -7.74 2.02 -7.61
CA GLN A 48 -8.84 2.28 -6.68
C GLN A 48 -8.35 2.54 -5.26
N VAL A 49 -7.37 1.77 -4.77
CA VAL A 49 -6.75 2.05 -3.46
C VAL A 49 -6.11 3.44 -3.44
N LEU A 50 -5.35 3.81 -4.47
CA LEU A 50 -4.71 5.12 -4.58
C LEU A 50 -5.74 6.26 -4.65
N PHE A 51 -6.81 6.09 -5.43
CA PHE A 51 -7.93 7.04 -5.52
C PHE A 51 -8.64 7.24 -4.18
N MET A 52 -8.94 6.15 -3.47
CA MET A 52 -9.63 6.17 -2.18
C MET A 52 -8.71 6.61 -1.03
N THR A 53 -7.39 6.63 -1.21
CA THR A 53 -6.45 7.22 -0.26
C THR A 53 -6.47 8.74 -0.39
N LYS A 54 -7.31 9.40 0.44
CA LYS A 54 -7.58 10.83 0.37
C LYS A 54 -6.32 11.68 0.30
N ASP A 55 -5.37 11.43 1.21
CA ASP A 55 -4.12 12.21 1.29
C ASP A 55 -3.27 12.08 0.02
N PHE A 56 -3.29 10.90 -0.64
CA PHE A 56 -2.62 10.67 -1.93
C PHE A 56 -3.33 11.40 -3.06
N ARG A 57 -4.65 11.27 -3.13
CA ARG A 57 -5.46 11.95 -4.16
C ARG A 57 -5.28 13.47 -4.10
N GLU A 58 -5.37 14.07 -2.92
CA GLU A 58 -5.18 15.50 -2.70
C GLU A 58 -3.74 15.93 -3.04
N ALA A 59 -2.74 15.10 -2.75
CA ALA A 59 -1.35 15.37 -3.12
C ALA A 59 -1.16 15.35 -4.64
N VAL A 60 -1.75 14.38 -5.37
CA VAL A 60 -1.75 14.36 -6.84
C VAL A 60 -2.39 15.61 -7.40
N GLU A 61 -3.56 16.01 -6.90
CA GLU A 61 -4.28 17.20 -7.37
C GLU A 61 -3.47 18.50 -7.14
N SER A 62 -2.76 18.59 -6.01
CA SER A 62 -2.02 19.79 -5.59
C SER A 62 -0.65 19.93 -6.26
N HIS A 63 0.03 18.83 -6.54
CA HIS A 63 1.42 18.82 -7.06
C HIS A 63 1.52 18.47 -8.53
N CYS A 64 0.39 18.24 -9.19
CA CYS A 64 0.36 17.96 -10.63
C CYS A 64 0.78 19.19 -11.45
N GLY A 65 1.89 19.05 -12.20
CA GLY A 65 2.29 20.03 -13.21
C GLY A 65 1.40 20.00 -14.45
N GLN A 66 1.70 20.88 -15.42
CA GLN A 66 0.99 20.91 -16.70
C GLN A 66 1.57 19.95 -17.75
N ASP A 67 2.65 19.24 -17.42
CA ASP A 67 3.29 18.30 -18.34
C ASP A 67 2.46 17.02 -18.46
N GLN A 68 1.85 16.86 -19.62
CA GLN A 68 1.00 15.72 -19.99
C GLN A 68 1.77 14.38 -20.09
N LYS A 69 3.09 14.38 -19.96
CA LYS A 69 3.91 13.16 -20.00
C LYS A 69 4.17 12.56 -18.63
N THR A 70 3.67 13.17 -17.55
CA THR A 70 3.92 12.72 -16.18
C THR A 70 2.83 11.79 -15.67
N ALA A 71 3.21 10.87 -14.79
CA ALA A 71 2.26 9.97 -14.12
C ALA A 71 1.24 10.76 -13.28
N ASP A 72 1.68 11.85 -12.63
CA ASP A 72 0.80 12.73 -11.84
C ASP A 72 -0.33 13.32 -12.68
N PHE A 73 -0.04 13.75 -13.92
CA PHE A 73 -1.04 14.31 -14.83
C PHE A 73 -2.11 13.26 -15.19
N HIS A 74 -1.69 12.06 -15.56
CA HIS A 74 -2.61 10.99 -15.94
C HIS A 74 -3.42 10.47 -14.74
N LEU A 75 -2.80 10.38 -13.55
CA LEU A 75 -3.51 10.02 -12.32
C LEU A 75 -4.55 11.08 -11.95
N LYS A 76 -4.21 12.37 -12.04
CA LYS A 76 -5.17 13.46 -11.81
C LYS A 76 -6.37 13.35 -12.75
N SER A 77 -6.12 13.18 -14.05
CA SER A 77 -7.18 13.04 -15.05
C SER A 77 -8.06 11.82 -14.77
N LEU A 78 -7.46 10.68 -14.39
CA LEU A 78 -8.18 9.48 -13.99
C LEU A 78 -9.05 9.71 -12.75
N PHE A 79 -8.49 10.37 -11.73
CA PHE A 79 -9.20 10.65 -10.47
C PHE A 79 -10.37 11.61 -10.66
N GLU A 80 -10.23 12.62 -11.53
CA GLU A 80 -11.34 13.50 -11.90
C GLU A 80 -12.46 12.73 -12.62
N ALA A 81 -12.11 11.84 -13.55
CA ALA A 81 -13.08 11.01 -14.24
C ALA A 81 -13.81 10.05 -13.28
N LEU A 82 -13.08 9.41 -12.33
CA LEU A 82 -13.66 8.51 -11.33
C LEU A 82 -14.65 9.18 -10.39
N LYS A 83 -14.56 10.50 -10.17
CA LYS A 83 -15.55 11.24 -9.37
C LYS A 83 -16.93 11.29 -10.03
N THR A 84 -17.00 11.11 -11.34
CA THR A 84 -18.23 11.33 -12.12
C THR A 84 -18.79 10.08 -12.77
N SER A 85 -17.97 9.14 -13.21
CA SER A 85 -18.40 7.95 -13.92
C SER A 85 -17.36 6.83 -13.92
N GLU A 86 -17.81 5.63 -14.26
CA GLU A 86 -16.92 4.52 -14.64
C GLU A 86 -15.98 4.97 -15.77
N THR A 87 -14.70 4.60 -15.68
CA THR A 87 -13.69 5.07 -16.61
C THR A 87 -12.65 4.00 -16.99
N HIS A 88 -11.84 4.33 -18.00
CA HIS A 88 -10.78 3.46 -18.54
C HIS A 88 -9.39 3.93 -18.04
N THR A 89 -8.44 2.98 -17.99
CA THR A 89 -7.07 3.22 -17.54
C THR A 89 -6.05 3.31 -18.69
N LYS A 90 -6.51 3.62 -19.94
CA LYS A 90 -5.68 3.60 -21.15
C LYS A 90 -4.41 4.44 -21.05
N ASP A 91 -4.52 5.66 -20.54
CA ASP A 91 -3.38 6.57 -20.42
C ASP A 91 -2.40 6.10 -19.36
N ILE A 92 -2.90 5.51 -18.26
CA ILE A 92 -2.06 4.90 -17.23
C ILE A 92 -1.33 3.67 -17.78
N LEU A 93 -2.02 2.80 -18.54
CA LEU A 93 -1.39 1.66 -19.21
C LEU A 93 -0.26 2.11 -20.14
N SER A 94 -0.50 3.19 -20.91
CA SER A 94 0.48 3.75 -21.84
C SER A 94 1.73 4.24 -21.11
N ILE A 95 1.57 5.03 -20.05
CA ILE A 95 2.71 5.59 -19.32
C ILE A 95 3.50 4.52 -18.54
N LEU A 96 2.82 3.45 -18.11
CA LEU A 96 3.46 2.28 -17.50
C LEU A 96 4.12 1.34 -18.52
N GLY A 97 4.03 1.64 -19.82
CA GLY A 97 4.60 0.83 -20.89
C GLY A 97 3.91 -0.53 -21.06
N ILE A 98 2.64 -0.65 -20.68
CA ILE A 98 1.88 -1.90 -20.78
C ILE A 98 1.26 -1.99 -22.18
N GLY A 99 1.95 -2.69 -23.09
CA GLY A 99 1.48 -2.93 -24.46
C GLY A 99 0.51 -4.10 -24.58
N ASN A 100 0.65 -5.14 -23.74
CA ASN A 100 -0.23 -6.30 -23.74
C ASN A 100 -1.14 -6.29 -22.51
N VAL A 101 -2.42 -5.94 -22.72
CA VAL A 101 -3.43 -5.89 -21.66
C VAL A 101 -4.04 -7.24 -21.30
N TYR A 102 -3.75 -8.29 -22.07
CA TYR A 102 -4.26 -9.65 -21.83
C TYR A 102 -3.31 -10.50 -20.96
N GLU A 103 -2.17 -9.94 -20.59
CA GLU A 103 -1.22 -10.55 -19.66
C GLU A 103 -1.50 -10.10 -18.23
N GLN A 104 -1.78 -11.06 -17.36
CA GLN A 104 -1.94 -10.78 -15.94
C GLN A 104 -0.59 -10.47 -15.29
N ARG A 105 -0.55 -9.46 -14.42
CA ARG A 105 0.66 -8.98 -13.75
C ARG A 105 0.45 -8.85 -12.25
N ASP A 106 1.52 -8.55 -11.53
CA ASP A 106 1.52 -8.46 -10.08
C ASP A 106 1.05 -7.08 -9.59
N ALA A 107 0.03 -7.05 -8.72
CA ALA A 107 -0.51 -5.80 -8.18
C ALA A 107 0.51 -5.03 -7.32
N ALA A 108 1.36 -5.73 -6.55
CA ALA A 108 2.37 -5.09 -5.71
C ALA A 108 3.46 -4.42 -6.55
N GLU A 109 3.90 -5.09 -7.62
CA GLU A 109 4.86 -4.51 -8.58
C GLU A 109 4.32 -3.20 -9.18
N TYR A 110 3.08 -3.20 -9.63
CA TYR A 110 2.50 -1.99 -10.25
C TYR A 110 2.14 -0.90 -9.24
N PHE A 111 1.85 -1.24 -8.00
CA PHE A 111 1.76 -0.27 -6.92
C PHE A 111 3.09 0.48 -6.73
N GLU A 112 4.20 -0.25 -6.62
CA GLU A 112 5.53 0.36 -6.48
C GLU A 112 5.96 1.12 -7.74
N ASN A 113 5.66 0.60 -8.94
CA ASN A 113 5.95 1.27 -10.21
C ASN A 113 5.26 2.64 -10.27
N ILE A 114 3.97 2.72 -9.92
CA ILE A 114 3.24 3.99 -9.89
C ILE A 114 3.88 4.95 -8.87
N LEU A 115 4.16 4.49 -7.65
CA LEU A 115 4.78 5.32 -6.61
C LEU A 115 6.17 5.84 -6.99
N SER A 116 6.91 5.08 -7.81
CA SER A 116 8.23 5.48 -8.31
C SER A 116 8.18 6.54 -9.42
N MET A 117 7.07 6.60 -10.16
CA MET A 117 6.89 7.48 -11.31
C MET A 117 6.25 8.82 -10.95
N VAL A 118 5.49 8.88 -9.86
CA VAL A 118 4.86 10.13 -9.39
C VAL A 118 5.87 11.03 -8.68
N ASN A 119 5.51 12.31 -8.55
CA ASN A 119 6.31 13.27 -7.80
C ASN A 119 6.63 12.72 -6.39
N PRO A 120 7.89 12.80 -5.93
CA PRO A 120 8.29 12.32 -4.59
C PRO A 120 7.48 12.91 -3.43
N TYR A 121 6.92 14.12 -3.57
CA TYR A 121 6.02 14.70 -2.57
C TYR A 121 4.67 13.97 -2.50
N VAL A 122 4.24 13.38 -3.61
CA VAL A 122 3.00 12.59 -3.69
C VAL A 122 3.19 11.21 -3.06
N SER A 123 4.26 10.51 -3.46
CA SER A 123 4.53 9.14 -2.97
C SER A 123 5.05 9.08 -1.53
N LYS A 124 5.49 10.21 -0.95
CA LYS A 124 6.12 10.23 0.40
C LYS A 124 5.27 9.64 1.51
N ILE A 125 3.94 9.69 1.39
CA ILE A 125 3.03 9.16 2.42
C ILE A 125 3.13 7.65 2.59
N PHE A 126 3.55 6.92 1.52
CA PHE A 126 3.81 5.48 1.55
C PHE A 126 5.26 5.14 1.86
N LYS A 127 6.17 6.14 1.88
CA LYS A 127 7.60 5.91 1.95
C LYS A 127 8.07 5.79 3.39
N GLY A 128 8.48 4.59 3.78
CA GLY A 128 9.18 4.34 5.03
C GLY A 128 10.69 4.17 4.82
N HIS A 129 11.44 4.06 5.93
CA HIS A 129 12.87 3.73 5.91
C HIS A 129 13.16 2.61 6.90
N LEU A 130 13.92 1.63 6.46
CA LEU A 130 14.47 0.57 7.28
C LEU A 130 15.94 0.84 7.56
N ARG A 131 16.37 0.49 8.76
CA ARG A 131 17.76 0.48 9.18
C ARG A 131 18.16 -0.91 9.57
N HIS A 132 19.12 -1.49 8.85
CA HIS A 132 19.77 -2.74 9.16
C HIS A 132 21.08 -2.43 9.88
N THR A 133 21.28 -3.02 11.05
CA THR A 133 22.52 -2.87 11.83
C THR A 133 23.09 -4.24 12.09
N MET A 134 24.33 -4.46 11.66
CA MET A 134 25.06 -5.69 11.92
C MET A 134 26.03 -5.46 13.09
N ARG A 135 26.07 -6.42 14.01
CA ARG A 135 26.96 -6.39 15.17
C ARG A 135 27.67 -7.72 15.32
N CYS A 136 28.97 -7.70 15.65
CA CYS A 136 29.72 -8.89 16.00
C CYS A 136 29.29 -9.44 17.38
N SER A 137 29.81 -10.61 17.76
CA SER A 137 29.56 -11.23 19.07
C SER A 137 29.92 -10.32 20.27
N GLU A 138 30.94 -9.47 20.12
CA GLU A 138 31.38 -8.52 21.13
C GLU A 138 30.59 -7.20 21.13
N GLY A 139 29.55 -7.09 20.22
CA GLY A 139 28.67 -5.93 20.16
C GLY A 139 29.19 -4.78 19.29
N HIS A 140 30.37 -4.87 18.68
CA HIS A 140 30.88 -3.85 17.76
C HIS A 140 29.98 -3.75 16.52
N VAL A 141 29.68 -2.54 16.07
CA VAL A 141 28.94 -2.31 14.85
C VAL A 141 29.84 -2.51 13.63
N THR A 142 29.56 -3.51 12.82
CA THR A 142 30.33 -3.85 11.61
C THR A 142 29.72 -3.26 10.34
N SER A 143 28.39 -3.07 10.29
CA SER A 143 27.72 -2.42 9.18
C SER A 143 26.43 -1.74 9.63
N VAL A 144 26.09 -0.63 8.96
CA VAL A 144 24.80 0.07 9.07
C VAL A 144 24.33 0.43 7.68
N GLU A 145 23.18 -0.10 7.30
CA GLU A 145 22.54 0.18 6.03
C GLU A 145 21.14 0.77 6.28
N THR A 146 20.81 1.86 5.60
CA THR A 146 19.47 2.46 5.64
C THR A 146 18.90 2.55 4.22
N GLY A 147 17.71 2.03 4.02
CA GLY A 147 17.04 2.03 2.73
C GLY A 147 15.57 2.39 2.82
N PRO A 148 15.02 3.06 1.77
CA PRO A 148 13.60 3.32 1.68
C PRO A 148 12.83 2.04 1.29
N PHE A 149 11.56 2.00 1.66
CA PHE A 149 10.60 0.99 1.20
C PHE A 149 9.23 1.63 0.96
N TRP A 150 8.42 1.03 0.09
CA TRP A 150 7.00 1.32 -0.06
C TRP A 150 6.12 0.16 0.39
N THR A 151 6.64 -1.08 0.26
CA THR A 151 5.98 -2.29 0.75
C THR A 151 6.91 -3.07 1.67
N LEU A 152 6.36 -3.68 2.73
CA LEU A 152 7.07 -4.64 3.57
C LEU A 152 6.60 -6.05 3.24
N PRO A 153 7.49 -6.91 2.72
CA PRO A 153 7.13 -8.28 2.38
C PRO A 153 7.11 -9.15 3.65
N LEU A 154 5.95 -9.76 3.93
CA LEU A 154 5.80 -10.75 4.99
C LEU A 154 5.82 -12.16 4.39
N SER A 155 6.74 -12.98 4.84
CA SER A 155 6.82 -14.38 4.42
C SER A 155 5.73 -15.19 5.12
N ILE A 156 4.91 -15.89 4.33
CA ILE A 156 3.93 -16.83 4.82
C ILE A 156 4.60 -18.20 4.75
N GLU A 157 5.01 -18.72 5.90
CA GLU A 157 5.60 -20.06 5.95
C GLU A 157 4.59 -21.10 5.47
N ASN A 158 5.04 -21.99 4.59
CA ASN A 158 4.28 -23.18 4.21
C ASN A 158 4.18 -24.10 5.44
N GLN A 159 3.11 -23.96 6.18
CA GLN A 159 2.87 -24.81 7.33
C GLN A 159 2.35 -26.14 6.84
N SER A 160 3.04 -27.22 7.20
CA SER A 160 2.63 -28.60 6.93
C SER A 160 1.29 -28.96 7.56
N ASP A 161 0.77 -28.13 8.46
CA ASP A 161 -0.54 -28.27 9.10
C ASP A 161 -1.54 -27.32 8.41
N SER A 162 -2.42 -27.88 7.57
CA SER A 162 -3.46 -27.16 6.82
C SER A 162 -4.48 -26.41 7.69
N ASN A 163 -4.48 -26.66 9.00
CA ASN A 163 -5.42 -26.04 9.95
C ASN A 163 -4.86 -24.78 10.62
N LYS A 164 -3.57 -24.47 10.45
CA LYS A 164 -2.95 -23.32 11.10
C LYS A 164 -3.16 -22.04 10.30
N THR A 165 -3.72 -21.03 10.95
CA THR A 165 -3.92 -19.69 10.39
C THR A 165 -2.65 -18.87 10.62
N TYR A 166 -2.13 -18.22 9.57
CA TYR A 166 -1.00 -17.29 9.69
C TYR A 166 -1.48 -15.96 10.29
N SER A 167 -0.80 -15.48 11.30
CA SER A 167 -1.09 -14.18 11.92
C SER A 167 -0.23 -13.08 11.24
N VAL A 168 -0.88 -12.09 10.64
CA VAL A 168 -0.19 -10.93 10.05
C VAL A 168 0.56 -10.14 11.12
N ARG A 169 0.04 -10.08 12.35
CA ARG A 169 0.72 -9.45 13.49
C ARG A 169 2.03 -10.16 13.80
N ASP A 170 1.99 -11.48 13.95
CA ASP A 170 3.18 -12.26 14.28
C ASP A 170 4.22 -12.19 13.15
N GLY A 171 3.77 -12.24 11.89
CA GLY A 171 4.65 -12.08 10.74
C GLY A 171 5.30 -10.70 10.67
N PHE A 172 4.56 -9.65 11.05
CA PHE A 172 5.11 -8.30 11.15
C PHE A 172 6.15 -8.18 12.27
N GLU A 173 5.92 -8.80 13.43
CA GLU A 173 6.88 -8.83 14.53
C GLU A 173 8.13 -9.63 14.16
N GLU A 174 7.96 -10.81 13.51
CA GLU A 174 9.05 -11.65 13.03
C GLU A 174 9.94 -10.94 12.01
N PHE A 175 9.35 -10.09 11.13
CA PHE A 175 10.12 -9.27 10.17
C PHE A 175 11.19 -8.40 10.85
N PHE A 176 10.92 -7.91 12.07
CA PHE A 176 11.86 -7.07 12.82
C PHE A 176 12.68 -7.85 13.85
N LYS A 177 12.50 -9.16 13.92
CA LYS A 177 13.29 -9.99 14.81
C LYS A 177 14.74 -10.07 14.35
N SER A 178 15.66 -10.07 15.30
CA SER A 178 17.08 -10.18 15.00
C SER A 178 17.41 -11.55 14.43
N SER A 179 18.20 -11.59 13.36
CA SER A 179 18.72 -12.81 12.76
C SER A 179 20.23 -12.94 13.04
N THR A 180 20.68 -14.17 13.21
CA THR A 180 22.12 -14.48 13.36
C THR A 180 22.67 -14.89 12.00
N VAL A 181 23.77 -14.28 11.59
CA VAL A 181 24.52 -14.60 10.38
C VAL A 181 25.81 -15.31 10.75
N SER A 182 26.20 -16.28 9.95
CA SER A 182 27.50 -16.94 10.06
C SER A 182 28.64 -15.95 9.92
N GLU A 183 29.80 -16.36 10.40
CA GLU A 183 31.07 -15.65 10.50
C GLU A 183 31.31 -14.48 9.56
N MET A 184 31.27 -13.26 10.11
CA MET A 184 31.64 -12.02 9.43
C MET A 184 32.90 -11.43 10.07
N TYR A 185 33.76 -10.84 9.26
CA TYR A 185 34.97 -10.20 9.77
C TYR A 185 34.64 -8.92 10.53
N CYS A 186 35.20 -8.78 11.72
CA CYS A 186 35.08 -7.58 12.54
C CYS A 186 36.44 -6.90 12.65
N ASP A 187 36.59 -5.68 12.12
CA ASP A 187 37.85 -4.93 12.15
C ASP A 187 38.35 -4.65 13.59
N GLN A 188 37.42 -4.48 14.54
CA GLN A 188 37.78 -4.20 15.94
C GLN A 188 38.23 -5.46 16.69
N CYS A 189 37.66 -6.63 16.35
CA CYS A 189 38.11 -7.91 16.91
C CYS A 189 39.31 -8.49 16.15
N ASN A 190 39.56 -8.01 14.94
CA ASN A 190 40.54 -8.51 13.96
C ASN A 190 40.40 -10.01 13.64
N GLU A 191 39.16 -10.50 13.66
CA GLU A 191 38.81 -11.89 13.39
C GLU A 191 37.40 -12.05 12.84
N LYS A 192 37.12 -13.26 12.34
CA LYS A 192 35.74 -13.63 11.95
C LYS A 192 34.92 -13.99 13.18
N THR A 193 33.79 -13.32 13.37
CA THR A 193 32.91 -13.57 14.50
C THR A 193 31.48 -13.85 14.00
N ARG A 194 30.71 -14.53 14.84
CA ARG A 194 29.27 -14.65 14.61
C ARG A 194 28.64 -13.27 14.72
N SER A 195 27.81 -12.88 13.72
CA SER A 195 27.21 -11.55 13.67
C SER A 195 25.68 -11.62 13.80
N THR A 196 25.10 -10.60 14.41
CA THR A 196 23.65 -10.45 14.54
C THR A 196 23.19 -9.26 13.70
N ILE A 197 22.20 -9.47 12.85
CA ILE A 197 21.53 -8.41 12.09
C ILE A 197 20.24 -8.03 12.82
N THR A 198 20.07 -6.75 13.06
CA THR A 198 18.82 -6.16 13.56
C THR A 198 18.23 -5.25 12.53
N CYS A 199 16.93 -5.39 12.26
CA CYS A 199 16.15 -4.51 11.38
C CYS A 199 15.25 -3.62 12.25
N LYS A 200 15.21 -2.32 11.95
CA LYS A 200 14.29 -1.37 12.60
C LYS A 200 13.67 -0.44 11.58
N MET A 201 12.41 -0.11 11.78
CA MET A 201 11.75 0.96 11.02
C MET A 201 12.18 2.29 11.62
N GLU A 202 13.03 3.03 10.89
CA GLU A 202 13.57 4.33 11.31
C GLU A 202 12.59 5.47 10.99
N HIS A 203 11.94 5.39 9.82
CA HIS A 203 10.85 6.28 9.44
C HIS A 203 9.57 5.48 9.23
N HIS A 204 8.55 5.83 10.00
CA HIS A 204 7.22 5.22 9.94
C HIS A 204 6.36 5.97 8.91
N PRO A 205 5.96 5.37 7.78
CA PRO A 205 5.16 6.05 6.76
C PRO A 205 3.76 6.39 7.29
N GLU A 206 3.08 7.33 6.67
CA GLU A 206 1.67 7.63 6.99
C GLU A 206 0.75 6.47 6.56
N ILE A 207 1.10 5.82 5.44
CA ILE A 207 0.44 4.61 4.96
C ILE A 207 1.46 3.47 4.92
N LEU A 208 1.29 2.50 5.80
CA LEU A 208 2.08 1.29 5.84
C LEU A 208 1.44 0.24 4.93
N THR A 209 2.18 -0.21 3.92
CA THR A 209 1.74 -1.29 3.02
C THR A 209 2.48 -2.57 3.32
N LEU A 210 1.75 -3.66 3.57
CA LEU A 210 2.29 -5.00 3.76
C LEU A 210 1.96 -5.85 2.55
N LEU A 211 2.96 -6.56 2.04
CA LEU A 211 2.83 -7.56 0.98
C LEU A 211 2.89 -8.95 1.58
N LEU A 212 1.86 -9.75 1.42
CA LEU A 212 1.88 -11.15 1.78
C LEU A 212 2.52 -11.97 0.66
N LYS A 213 3.70 -12.55 0.91
CA LYS A 213 4.44 -13.35 -0.09
C LYS A 213 3.72 -14.68 -0.35
N ARG A 214 2.63 -14.61 -1.11
CA ARG A 214 1.84 -15.79 -1.49
C ARG A 214 2.37 -16.53 -2.70
N PHE A 215 3.14 -15.87 -3.57
CA PHE A 215 3.68 -16.47 -4.78
C PHE A 215 5.14 -16.84 -4.59
N GLU A 216 5.44 -18.12 -4.75
CA GLU A 216 6.78 -18.69 -4.67
C GLU A 216 7.08 -19.46 -5.94
N PHE A 217 8.32 -19.36 -6.41
CA PHE A 217 8.76 -20.14 -7.56
C PHE A 217 9.18 -21.54 -7.09
N ASP A 218 8.48 -22.55 -7.58
CA ASP A 218 8.82 -23.95 -7.33
C ASP A 218 9.78 -24.44 -8.42
N TYR A 219 11.02 -24.68 -8.04
CA TYR A 219 12.06 -25.16 -8.93
C TYR A 219 11.83 -26.60 -9.40
N HIS A 220 11.01 -27.42 -8.70
CA HIS A 220 10.69 -28.78 -9.13
C HIS A 220 9.68 -28.77 -10.29
N SER A 221 8.64 -27.99 -10.18
CA SER A 221 7.63 -27.83 -11.22
C SER A 221 7.96 -26.74 -12.24
N MET A 222 9.07 -25.98 -12.03
CA MET A 222 9.47 -24.82 -12.84
C MET A 222 8.32 -23.83 -13.04
N SER A 223 7.52 -23.64 -12.01
CA SER A 223 6.33 -22.80 -12.05
C SER A 223 6.11 -22.04 -10.73
N TYR A 224 5.33 -20.97 -10.81
CA TYR A 224 4.88 -20.27 -9.60
C TYR A 224 3.73 -21.04 -8.95
N THR A 225 3.86 -21.28 -7.66
CA THR A 225 2.80 -21.81 -6.80
C THR A 225 2.26 -20.68 -5.93
N LYS A 226 0.96 -20.74 -5.61
CA LYS A 226 0.33 -19.80 -4.71
C LYS A 226 0.07 -20.46 -3.36
N ASN A 227 0.51 -19.83 -2.29
CA ASN A 227 0.17 -20.21 -0.94
C ASN A 227 -1.20 -19.62 -0.58
N ASP A 228 -2.23 -20.46 -0.55
CA ASP A 228 -3.61 -20.07 -0.21
C ASP A 228 -3.92 -20.25 1.29
N CYS A 229 -2.91 -20.31 2.18
CA CYS A 229 -3.16 -20.44 3.59
C CYS A 229 -4.06 -19.30 4.10
N CYS A 230 -4.91 -19.62 5.09
CA CYS A 230 -5.73 -18.64 5.76
C CYS A 230 -4.85 -17.69 6.59
N VAL A 231 -5.06 -16.40 6.44
CA VAL A 231 -4.36 -15.38 7.22
C VAL A 231 -5.35 -14.63 8.11
N GLU A 232 -4.91 -14.33 9.32
CA GLU A 232 -5.62 -13.47 10.26
C GLU A 232 -5.08 -12.05 10.15
N VAL A 233 -5.95 -11.12 9.72
CA VAL A 233 -5.62 -9.70 9.46
C VAL A 233 -6.14 -8.85 10.61
N PRO A 234 -5.28 -8.22 11.40
CA PRO A 234 -5.71 -7.34 12.48
C PRO A 234 -6.22 -6.01 11.92
N HIS A 235 -7.33 -5.49 12.45
CA HIS A 235 -7.79 -4.14 12.13
C HIS A 235 -6.85 -3.06 12.64
N THR A 236 -6.15 -3.32 13.74
CA THR A 236 -5.14 -2.42 14.30
C THR A 236 -3.81 -3.16 14.41
N LEU A 237 -2.78 -2.59 13.80
CA LEU A 237 -1.40 -3.05 13.90
C LEU A 237 -0.62 -2.07 14.78
N ARG A 238 -0.16 -2.55 15.94
CA ARG A 238 0.59 -1.74 16.91
C ARG A 238 2.07 -1.86 16.66
N THR A 239 2.75 -0.73 16.64
CA THR A 239 4.21 -0.66 16.66
C THR A 239 4.68 0.03 17.95
N LYS A 240 5.99 0.06 18.19
CA LYS A 240 6.53 0.76 19.37
C LYS A 240 6.31 2.27 19.34
N ASN A 241 6.13 2.86 18.15
CA ASN A 241 6.11 4.31 17.96
C ASN A 241 4.76 4.86 17.54
N CYS A 242 3.88 4.05 16.96
CA CYS A 242 2.55 4.46 16.52
C CYS A 242 1.66 3.24 16.27
N ASP A 243 0.36 3.47 16.25
CA ASP A 243 -0.63 2.49 15.83
C ASP A 243 -1.03 2.75 14.37
N TYR A 244 -1.43 1.69 13.69
CA TYR A 244 -1.90 1.70 12.31
C TYR A 244 -3.28 1.05 12.23
N GLU A 245 -4.22 1.66 11.51
CA GLU A 245 -5.56 1.15 11.27
C GLU A 245 -5.72 0.67 9.82
N LEU A 246 -6.24 -0.54 9.67
CA LEU A 246 -6.53 -1.14 8.35
C LEU A 246 -7.61 -0.33 7.65
N TYR A 247 -7.34 0.12 6.43
CA TYR A 247 -8.34 0.82 5.61
C TYR A 247 -8.48 0.25 4.20
N ALA A 248 -7.51 -0.52 3.70
CA ALA A 248 -7.63 -1.13 2.38
C ALA A 248 -6.91 -2.47 2.30
N MET A 249 -7.45 -3.36 1.47
CA MET A 249 -6.91 -4.67 1.14
C MET A 249 -7.05 -4.90 -0.36
N VAL A 250 -6.02 -5.48 -0.97
CA VAL A 250 -6.12 -6.04 -2.32
C VAL A 250 -6.15 -7.56 -2.17
N ASP A 251 -7.20 -8.16 -2.69
CA ASP A 251 -7.41 -9.60 -2.71
C ASP A 251 -6.99 -10.18 -4.05
N HIS A 252 -6.52 -11.43 -4.05
CA HIS A 252 -6.22 -12.19 -5.25
C HIS A 252 -6.79 -13.61 -5.15
N VAL A 253 -7.49 -14.03 -6.19
CA VAL A 253 -8.03 -15.39 -6.33
C VAL A 253 -7.49 -16.02 -7.61
N GLY A 254 -7.14 -17.30 -7.56
CA GLY A 254 -6.57 -18.01 -8.71
C GLY A 254 -5.05 -18.09 -8.69
N SER A 255 -4.42 -18.25 -9.85
CA SER A 255 -2.97 -18.37 -10.01
C SER A 255 -2.32 -17.05 -10.46
N LEU A 256 -0.99 -16.93 -10.35
CA LEU A 256 -0.24 -15.72 -10.76
C LEU A 256 -0.50 -15.32 -12.23
N ARG A 257 -0.69 -16.29 -13.11
CA ARG A 257 -0.90 -16.06 -14.55
C ARG A 257 -2.35 -16.12 -15.00
N GLY A 258 -3.27 -16.45 -14.11
CA GLY A 258 -4.69 -16.65 -14.45
C GLY A 258 -5.56 -16.50 -13.21
N GLY A 259 -5.48 -15.38 -12.54
CA GLY A 259 -6.25 -15.04 -11.36
C GLY A 259 -7.08 -13.77 -11.55
N HIS A 260 -7.63 -13.27 -10.46
CA HIS A 260 -8.39 -12.05 -10.43
C HIS A 260 -8.09 -11.25 -9.17
N TYR A 261 -7.86 -9.94 -9.34
CA TYR A 261 -7.64 -9.00 -8.25
C TYR A 261 -8.89 -8.14 -8.02
N THR A 262 -9.21 -7.94 -6.75
CA THR A 262 -10.24 -6.99 -6.30
C THR A 262 -9.68 -6.16 -5.14
N ALA A 263 -10.30 -5.01 -4.87
CA ALA A 263 -9.93 -4.21 -3.70
C ALA A 263 -11.11 -4.05 -2.75
N ARG A 264 -10.83 -4.16 -1.44
CA ARG A 264 -11.76 -3.82 -0.36
C ARG A 264 -11.22 -2.60 0.36
N ILE A 265 -11.99 -1.51 0.38
CA ILE A 265 -11.50 -0.22 0.85
C ILE A 265 -12.55 0.41 1.75
N LYS A 266 -12.10 0.91 2.91
CA LYS A 266 -12.90 1.69 3.84
C LYS A 266 -12.91 3.14 3.39
N SER A 267 -14.06 3.66 3.07
CA SER A 267 -14.24 5.06 2.69
C SER A 267 -13.89 6.00 3.85
N TYR A 268 -13.18 7.06 3.54
CA TYR A 268 -12.90 8.14 4.48
C TYR A 268 -14.16 8.97 4.79
N ASP A 269 -15.07 9.09 3.81
CA ASP A 269 -16.21 10.01 3.88
C ASP A 269 -17.37 9.48 4.74
N ASP A 270 -17.65 8.17 4.63
CA ASP A 270 -18.76 7.53 5.34
C ASP A 270 -18.34 6.38 6.26
N HIS A 271 -17.06 6.05 6.30
CA HIS A 271 -16.44 4.96 7.08
C HIS A 271 -16.97 3.55 6.76
N ASN A 272 -17.69 3.37 5.66
CA ASN A 272 -18.14 2.08 5.18
C ASN A 272 -17.09 1.41 4.31
N TRP A 273 -17.13 0.07 4.30
CA TRP A 273 -16.32 -0.72 3.39
C TRP A 273 -17.00 -0.86 2.05
N TYR A 274 -16.20 -0.79 0.97
CA TYR A 274 -16.62 -1.01 -0.40
C TYR A 274 -15.73 -2.06 -1.06
N VAL A 275 -16.33 -2.88 -1.92
CA VAL A 275 -15.63 -3.83 -2.78
C VAL A 275 -15.59 -3.25 -4.18
N PHE A 276 -14.39 -3.11 -4.70
CA PHE A 276 -14.11 -2.67 -6.07
C PHE A 276 -13.67 -3.89 -6.87
N ASP A 277 -14.50 -4.29 -7.82
CA ASP A 277 -14.30 -5.42 -8.71
C ASP A 277 -14.40 -4.91 -10.14
N ASP A 278 -13.27 -4.37 -10.64
CA ASP A 278 -13.18 -3.65 -11.90
C ASP A 278 -14.25 -2.52 -12.00
N SER A 279 -15.17 -2.60 -12.95
CA SER A 279 -16.26 -1.62 -13.13
C SER A 279 -17.37 -1.75 -12.09
N TYR A 280 -17.43 -2.87 -11.37
CA TYR A 280 -18.48 -3.12 -10.40
C TYR A 280 -18.05 -2.70 -8.98
N VAL A 281 -18.82 -1.78 -8.38
CA VAL A 281 -18.59 -1.33 -7.01
C VAL A 281 -19.82 -1.64 -6.15
N ARG A 282 -19.59 -2.21 -4.96
CA ARG A 282 -20.68 -2.56 -4.04
C ARG A 282 -20.26 -2.41 -2.58
N GLN A 283 -21.20 -2.15 -1.72
CA GLN A 283 -21.02 -2.37 -0.29
C GLN A 283 -21.14 -3.87 0.02
N PRO A 284 -20.21 -4.44 0.79
CA PRO A 284 -20.37 -5.79 1.29
C PRO A 284 -21.55 -5.85 2.26
N ASN A 285 -22.17 -7.04 2.38
CA ASN A 285 -23.24 -7.23 3.33
C ASN A 285 -22.72 -6.90 4.75
N PRO A 286 -23.42 -6.05 5.55
CA PRO A 286 -23.00 -5.70 6.91
C PRO A 286 -22.74 -6.91 7.84
N GLN A 287 -23.39 -8.05 7.56
CA GLN A 287 -23.19 -9.30 8.29
C GLN A 287 -21.86 -10.00 7.94
N SER A 288 -21.27 -9.70 6.78
CA SER A 288 -19.98 -10.27 6.35
C SER A 288 -18.78 -9.46 6.81
N ILE A 289 -18.97 -8.23 7.26
CA ILE A 289 -17.95 -7.45 7.95
C ILE A 289 -18.08 -7.79 9.42
N SER A 290 -17.38 -8.83 9.86
CA SER A 290 -17.39 -9.19 11.28
C SER A 290 -16.86 -8.02 12.10
N HIS A 291 -17.60 -7.61 13.13
CA HIS A 291 -17.16 -6.66 14.17
C HIS A 291 -16.04 -7.27 15.04
N MET A 292 -15.38 -8.33 14.57
CA MET A 292 -14.24 -8.93 15.22
C MET A 292 -12.98 -8.07 14.98
N ASN A 293 -12.12 -8.00 15.99
CA ASN A 293 -10.86 -7.27 15.94
C ASN A 293 -9.89 -7.77 14.84
N ASN A 294 -10.16 -8.94 14.25
CA ASN A 294 -9.36 -9.59 13.22
C ASN A 294 -10.25 -10.18 12.12
N GLU A 295 -9.85 -10.05 10.88
CA GLU A 295 -10.49 -10.69 9.73
C GLU A 295 -9.68 -11.90 9.27
N ARG A 296 -10.35 -12.99 8.83
CA ARG A 296 -9.72 -14.18 8.25
C ARG A 296 -9.91 -14.19 6.75
N SER A 297 -8.81 -14.36 6.00
CA SER A 297 -8.83 -14.35 4.55
C SER A 297 -7.81 -15.31 3.94
N GLN A 298 -8.21 -15.99 2.86
CA GLN A 298 -7.31 -16.78 2.00
C GLN A 298 -6.89 -16.03 0.76
N SER A 299 -7.53 -14.89 0.47
CA SER A 299 -7.35 -14.12 -0.77
C SER A 299 -6.51 -12.86 -0.59
N VAL A 300 -6.45 -12.27 0.61
CA VAL A 300 -5.72 -11.02 0.82
C VAL A 300 -4.25 -11.13 0.41
N TYR A 301 -3.79 -10.13 -0.36
CA TYR A 301 -2.46 -10.09 -0.94
C TYR A 301 -1.67 -8.83 -0.52
N LEU A 302 -2.30 -7.65 -0.61
CA LEU A 302 -1.78 -6.40 -0.08
C LEU A 302 -2.67 -5.89 1.05
N LEU A 303 -2.05 -5.31 2.07
CA LEU A 303 -2.72 -4.69 3.20
C LEU A 303 -2.23 -3.26 3.34
N MET A 304 -3.14 -2.28 3.42
CA MET A 304 -2.81 -0.89 3.63
C MET A 304 -3.37 -0.41 4.97
N TYR A 305 -2.46 0.08 5.80
CA TYR A 305 -2.75 0.58 7.13
C TYR A 305 -2.45 2.08 7.18
N LYS A 306 -3.40 2.88 7.65
CA LYS A 306 -3.20 4.31 7.90
C LYS A 306 -2.74 4.52 9.33
N LYS A 307 -1.70 5.33 9.51
CA LYS A 307 -1.19 5.71 10.82
C LYS A 307 -2.28 6.45 11.59
N SER A 308 -2.65 5.92 12.75
CA SER A 308 -3.52 6.61 13.68
C SER A 308 -2.66 7.55 14.54
N ARG A 309 -3.17 8.75 14.81
CA ARG A 309 -2.55 9.63 15.80
C ARG A 309 -2.61 8.89 17.13
N ALA A 310 -1.46 8.73 17.81
CA ALA A 310 -1.48 8.29 19.19
C ALA A 310 -2.42 9.21 19.96
N PRO A 311 -3.28 8.69 20.88
CA PRO A 311 -4.00 9.57 21.80
C PRO A 311 -2.95 10.43 22.49
N ASP A 312 -3.16 11.76 22.48
CA ASP A 312 -2.27 12.74 23.08
C ASP A 312 -1.84 12.24 24.48
N GLN A 313 -0.57 11.92 24.64
CA GLN A 313 -0.04 11.73 25.99
C GLN A 313 -0.21 13.08 26.70
N PRO A 314 -0.74 13.10 27.92
CA PRO A 314 -0.90 14.35 28.66
C PRO A 314 0.45 15.05 28.72
N GLY A 315 0.49 16.30 28.22
CA GLY A 315 1.67 17.07 27.94
C GLY A 315 2.64 17.13 29.12
N GLU A 316 3.89 16.78 28.85
CA GLU A 316 5.01 17.30 29.62
C GLU A 316 5.05 18.81 29.38
N GLU A 317 4.74 19.56 30.41
CA GLU A 317 4.87 21.03 30.45
C GLU A 317 6.29 21.41 30.07
N GLU A 318 6.46 22.04 28.91
CA GLU A 318 7.70 22.71 28.51
C GLU A 318 8.06 23.78 29.56
N ILE A 319 8.99 23.47 30.43
CA ILE A 319 9.68 24.47 31.24
C ILE A 319 10.50 25.34 30.29
N LYS A 320 9.95 26.49 29.93
CA LYS A 320 10.68 27.55 29.23
C LYS A 320 11.84 28.04 30.09
N LYS A 321 13.06 27.58 29.82
CA LYS A 321 14.29 28.29 30.17
C LYS A 321 14.84 28.96 28.92
N GLY A 322 14.80 30.28 28.93
CA GLY A 322 15.37 31.13 27.91
C GLY A 322 16.89 31.03 27.84
N GLY A 323 17.43 31.15 26.64
CA GLY A 323 18.89 31.27 26.41
C GLY A 323 19.28 31.17 24.94
N GLY A 324 19.49 32.32 24.30
CA GLY A 324 20.58 32.56 23.37
C GLY A 324 20.65 31.80 22.04
N ILE A 325 20.22 32.44 20.97
CA ILE A 325 20.50 32.11 19.58
C ILE A 325 22.00 32.27 19.31
N LYS A 326 22.68 31.19 18.85
CA LYS A 326 23.94 31.30 18.09
C LYS A 326 23.72 30.64 16.71
N VAL A 327 23.71 31.48 15.69
CA VAL A 327 23.74 31.08 14.29
C VAL A 327 25.14 30.59 13.95
N TYR A 328 25.27 29.34 13.46
CA TYR A 328 26.45 28.88 12.74
C TYR A 328 26.01 28.33 11.37
N GLY A 329 26.22 29.16 10.36
CA GLY A 329 26.19 28.71 8.98
C GLY A 329 27.51 28.02 8.64
N ARG A 330 27.43 26.78 8.13
CA ARG A 330 28.37 26.10 7.20
C ARG A 330 27.90 24.65 7.05
N GLY A 331 27.49 24.26 5.84
CA GLY A 331 27.17 22.86 5.59
C GLY A 331 26.42 22.55 4.28
N MET A 332 26.48 23.41 3.26
CA MET A 332 25.78 23.14 1.99
C MET A 332 26.65 22.53 0.87
N GLU A 333 27.93 22.38 1.02
CA GLU A 333 28.82 21.85 -0.04
C GLU A 333 29.07 20.35 0.02
N GLY A 334 28.89 19.72 1.17
CA GLY A 334 29.08 18.26 1.36
C GLY A 334 27.96 17.40 0.73
N ASN A 335 26.75 17.91 0.67
CA ASN A 335 25.60 17.13 0.17
C ASN A 335 25.54 17.03 -1.36
N ARG A 336 26.12 17.96 -2.11
CA ARG A 336 26.12 17.92 -3.59
C ARG A 336 27.02 16.80 -4.13
N ARG A 337 28.18 16.57 -3.54
CA ARG A 337 29.11 15.49 -3.94
C ARG A 337 28.54 14.10 -3.69
N ARG A 338 27.83 13.90 -2.58
CA ARG A 338 27.21 12.62 -2.22
C ARG A 338 26.04 12.23 -3.14
N ILE A 339 25.31 13.21 -3.66
CA ILE A 339 24.21 12.98 -4.62
C ILE A 339 24.75 12.57 -6.00
N GLU A 340 25.89 13.12 -6.44
CA GLU A 340 26.52 12.75 -7.70
C GLU A 340 27.18 11.36 -7.65
N GLU A 341 27.76 10.96 -6.54
CA GLU A 341 28.33 9.61 -6.35
C GLU A 341 27.24 8.54 -6.34
N ASN A 342 26.09 8.79 -5.71
CA ASN A 342 24.95 7.88 -5.73
C ASN A 342 24.31 7.73 -7.11
N LYS A 343 24.29 8.79 -7.94
CA LYS A 343 23.83 8.69 -9.33
C LYS A 343 24.74 7.80 -10.19
N ARG A 344 26.07 7.90 -10.02
CA ARG A 344 27.03 7.03 -10.74
C ARG A 344 26.94 5.56 -10.32
N GLY A 345 26.65 5.30 -9.04
CA GLY A 345 26.43 3.93 -8.53
C GLY A 345 25.16 3.27 -9.11
N MET A 346 24.08 4.03 -9.30
CA MET A 346 22.84 3.52 -9.89
C MET A 346 22.96 3.27 -11.39
N GLU A 347 23.70 4.07 -12.15
CA GLU A 347 23.99 3.83 -13.56
C GLU A 347 24.88 2.59 -13.79
N GLY A 348 25.81 2.34 -12.90
CA GLY A 348 26.66 1.13 -12.94
C GLY A 348 25.84 -0.16 -12.73
N ASN A 349 24.88 -0.17 -11.80
CA ASN A 349 24.00 -1.31 -11.58
C ASN A 349 23.01 -1.54 -12.72
N ARG A 350 22.52 -0.48 -13.38
CA ARG A 350 21.64 -0.61 -14.54
C ARG A 350 22.34 -1.26 -15.74
N ARG A 351 23.60 -0.89 -16.01
CA ARG A 351 24.41 -1.53 -17.06
C ARG A 351 24.68 -3.01 -16.79
N ARG A 352 24.97 -3.38 -15.55
CA ARG A 352 25.20 -4.78 -15.16
C ARG A 352 23.96 -5.66 -15.30
N ILE A 353 22.76 -5.12 -15.06
CA ILE A 353 21.48 -5.81 -15.26
C ILE A 353 21.19 -5.98 -16.75
N GLU A 354 21.50 -4.99 -17.59
CA GLU A 354 21.34 -5.08 -19.05
C GLU A 354 22.34 -6.04 -19.70
N GLU A 355 23.59 -6.11 -19.23
CA GLU A 355 24.59 -7.07 -19.67
C GLU A 355 24.22 -8.52 -19.31
N ASN A 356 23.69 -8.75 -18.10
CA ASN A 356 23.19 -10.05 -17.69
C ASN A 356 21.93 -10.50 -18.48
N LYS A 357 21.06 -9.57 -18.90
CA LYS A 357 19.93 -9.89 -19.79
C LYS A 357 20.39 -10.30 -21.19
N ARG A 358 21.40 -9.65 -21.76
CA ARG A 358 21.95 -10.01 -23.08
C ARG A 358 22.71 -11.33 -23.06
N GLY A 359 23.31 -11.70 -21.92
CA GLY A 359 24.00 -13.00 -21.76
C GLY A 359 23.06 -14.21 -21.66
N MET A 360 21.78 -14.01 -21.39
CA MET A 360 20.76 -15.08 -21.31
C MET A 360 19.98 -15.31 -22.61
N GLU A 361 20.16 -14.45 -23.64
CA GLU A 361 19.52 -14.61 -24.96
C GLU A 361 20.38 -15.43 -25.94
N TYR A 362 21.58 -15.88 -25.54
CA TYR A 362 22.52 -16.63 -26.39
C TYR A 362 22.95 -18.00 -25.85
N ASN A 363 22.11 -18.65 -24.98
CA ASN A 363 22.29 -20.04 -24.60
C ASN A 363 20.98 -20.82 -24.65
#